data_56410f85d7b1c549cfdac11937808c47
#
_entry.id   56410f85d7b1c549cfdac11937808c47
#
_cell.length_a   1.000
_cell.length_b   1.000
_cell.length_c   1.000
_cell.angle_alpha   90.00
_cell.angle_beta   90.00
_cell.angle_gamma   90.00
#
_symmetry.space_group_name_H-M   'P 1'
#
loop_
_entity.id
_entity.type
_entity.pdbx_description
1 polymer ?
#
loop_
_entity_poly.entity_id
_entity_poly.type
_entity_poly.pdbx_seq_one_letter_code
_entity_poly.pdbx_strand_id
1 'polypeptide(L)'
;MAASTKVLVVDDSLTMRALISGALERIPGVEVVGLADGAEEARSMVASLKPHVMTLDVEMPGMSGIEYLAEIMESKPMPVIMFSTRTTDGAGETIEALRLGAIDCLPKPRVAAPAELNAIIAKLGKRIKSARNAPVKVPKVASAARPIDWNGRLLVVGGDASSTASLFNLFGQFPPNCPPTIVVQHLGPGLVEGMVEKLGSQVAPKVVVAQDGMVIEQGTIYFAPQGDHHLVVDAWPSGKLRLLARDPVAGERPSISLLFAAAAKAAGSNAAGVLFLDSSEDGGGGLKAMLGAGGYAFAPAESGGGHTLSRGMVTQPVPADGLAAGVLKLCSK
;
A
#
# COMPACT_ATOMS: atom_id res chain seq x y z
N MET A 1 15.65 7.22 27.15
CA MET A 1 14.74 7.95 26.24
C MET A 1 14.78 7.28 24.88
N ALA A 2 13.65 7.03 24.23
CA ALA A 2 13.66 6.52 22.87
C ALA A 2 14.31 7.56 21.95
N ALA A 3 15.21 7.11 21.08
CA ALA A 3 15.92 8.01 20.15
C ALA A 3 14.91 8.67 19.18
N SER A 4 15.05 9.99 18.93
CA SER A 4 14.19 10.75 18.02
C SER A 4 14.25 10.21 16.58
N THR A 5 13.17 10.35 15.84
CA THR A 5 13.12 10.07 14.40
C THR A 5 13.58 11.30 13.65
N LYS A 6 14.74 11.21 13.00
CA LYS A 6 15.33 12.28 12.21
C LYS A 6 14.61 12.42 10.88
N VAL A 7 14.12 13.62 10.56
CA VAL A 7 13.37 13.92 9.34
C VAL A 7 14.07 14.98 8.52
N LEU A 8 14.23 14.73 7.23
CA LEU A 8 14.62 15.72 6.22
C LEU A 8 13.35 16.21 5.52
N VAL A 9 13.16 17.53 5.45
CA VAL A 9 12.04 18.15 4.72
C VAL A 9 12.56 18.72 3.41
N VAL A 10 11.98 18.31 2.29
CA VAL A 10 12.35 18.73 0.93
C VAL A 10 11.13 19.32 0.23
N ASP A 11 11.17 20.61 -0.09
CA ASP A 11 10.08 21.34 -0.78
C ASP A 11 10.70 22.64 -1.32
N ASP A 12 10.38 23.06 -2.53
CA ASP A 12 10.94 24.29 -3.12
C ASP A 12 10.41 25.58 -2.46
N SER A 13 9.23 25.53 -1.86
CA SER A 13 8.60 26.64 -1.16
C SER A 13 9.16 26.84 0.25
N LEU A 14 9.82 27.97 0.51
CA LEU A 14 10.29 28.35 1.84
C LEU A 14 9.16 28.33 2.88
N THR A 15 7.97 28.81 2.49
CA THR A 15 6.80 28.84 3.38
C THR A 15 6.34 27.44 3.74
N MET A 16 6.34 26.51 2.79
CA MET A 16 5.94 25.13 3.03
C MET A 16 6.97 24.40 3.90
N ARG A 17 8.26 24.58 3.65
CA ARG A 17 9.32 24.05 4.51
C ARG A 17 9.16 24.50 5.96
N ALA A 18 8.94 25.81 6.17
CA ALA A 18 8.73 26.37 7.52
C ALA A 18 7.45 25.82 8.18
N LEU A 19 6.36 25.68 7.43
CA LEU A 19 5.11 25.13 7.93
C LEU A 19 5.24 23.68 8.35
N ILE A 20 5.83 22.83 7.51
CA ILE A 20 6.04 21.40 7.79
C ILE A 20 7.00 21.23 8.96
N SER A 21 8.14 21.92 8.95
CA SER A 21 9.13 21.85 10.03
C SER A 21 8.55 22.24 11.38
N GLY A 22 7.91 23.43 11.47
CA GLY A 22 7.29 23.90 12.70
C GLY A 22 6.16 23.00 13.21
N ALA A 23 5.51 22.25 12.32
CA ALA A 23 4.51 21.27 12.67
C ALA A 23 5.13 19.97 13.20
N LEU A 24 6.18 19.48 12.56
CA LEU A 24 6.89 18.26 12.95
C LEU A 24 7.60 18.41 14.30
N GLU A 25 8.19 19.57 14.59
CA GLU A 25 8.86 19.87 15.86
C GLU A 25 7.92 19.79 17.07
N ARG A 26 6.61 19.93 16.87
CA ARG A 26 5.60 19.78 17.92
C ARG A 26 5.27 18.31 18.22
N ILE A 27 5.75 17.37 17.40
CA ILE A 27 5.45 15.96 17.55
C ILE A 27 6.52 15.28 18.44
N PRO A 28 6.17 14.78 19.63
CA PRO A 28 7.13 14.14 20.51
C PRO A 28 7.87 12.98 19.83
N GLY A 29 9.21 12.99 19.88
CA GLY A 29 10.06 11.96 19.30
C GLY A 29 10.33 12.12 17.79
N VAL A 30 9.99 13.26 17.20
CA VAL A 30 10.38 13.67 15.84
C VAL A 30 11.38 14.83 15.93
N GLU A 31 12.40 14.83 15.08
CA GLU A 31 13.45 15.84 15.00
C GLU A 31 13.69 16.20 13.53
N VAL A 32 13.47 17.45 13.16
CA VAL A 32 13.82 17.95 11.81
C VAL A 32 15.30 18.23 11.77
N VAL A 33 16.04 17.46 10.98
CA VAL A 33 17.51 17.57 10.91
C VAL A 33 18.00 18.40 9.73
N GLY A 34 17.14 18.70 8.76
CA GLY A 34 17.47 19.51 7.60
C GLY A 34 16.26 19.97 6.82
N LEU A 35 16.44 21.07 6.07
CA LEU A 35 15.46 21.68 5.18
C LEU A 35 16.15 21.87 3.82
N ALA A 36 15.71 21.21 2.78
CA ALA A 36 16.27 21.33 1.42
C ALA A 36 15.28 21.97 0.47
N ASP A 37 15.75 22.78 -0.45
CA ASP A 37 14.93 23.48 -1.44
C ASP A 37 14.80 22.73 -2.78
N GLY A 38 15.49 21.60 -2.90
CA GLY A 38 15.46 20.75 -4.09
C GLY A 38 16.31 19.50 -3.96
N ALA A 39 16.37 18.72 -5.03
CA ALA A 39 17.01 17.42 -5.06
C ALA A 39 18.53 17.47 -4.78
N GLU A 40 19.25 18.51 -5.26
CA GLU A 40 20.68 18.62 -5.09
C GLU A 40 21.08 18.85 -3.62
N GLU A 41 20.40 19.80 -2.95
CA GLU A 41 20.59 20.05 -1.53
C GLU A 41 20.17 18.86 -0.68
N ALA A 42 19.02 18.23 -1.01
CA ALA A 42 18.54 17.02 -0.34
C ALA A 42 19.57 15.88 -0.42
N ARG A 43 20.21 15.66 -1.57
CA ARG A 43 21.24 14.63 -1.78
C ARG A 43 22.43 14.84 -0.85
N SER A 44 22.90 16.08 -0.74
CA SER A 44 23.99 16.47 0.18
C SER A 44 23.60 16.22 1.64
N MET A 45 22.38 16.62 2.03
CA MET A 45 21.88 16.46 3.40
C MET A 45 21.62 14.99 3.76
N VAL A 46 21.14 14.15 2.84
CA VAL A 46 21.00 12.70 3.06
C VAL A 46 22.35 12.06 3.36
N ALA A 47 23.40 12.48 2.67
CA ALA A 47 24.74 11.95 2.87
C ALA A 47 25.32 12.35 4.25
N SER A 48 25.16 13.61 4.63
CA SER A 48 25.78 14.20 5.83
C SER A 48 24.97 13.97 7.11
N LEU A 49 23.63 14.15 7.07
CA LEU A 49 22.75 14.15 8.24
C LEU A 49 22.15 12.77 8.54
N LYS A 50 22.15 11.86 7.56
CA LYS A 50 21.60 10.49 7.66
C LYS A 50 20.19 10.48 8.27
N PRO A 51 19.19 11.14 7.65
CA PRO A 51 17.83 11.15 8.14
C PRO A 51 17.24 9.74 8.12
N HIS A 52 16.26 9.50 9.00
CA HIS A 52 15.52 8.23 9.04
C HIS A 52 14.35 8.22 8.08
N VAL A 53 13.77 9.40 7.81
CA VAL A 53 12.60 9.59 6.95
C VAL A 53 12.79 10.89 6.18
N MET A 54 12.32 10.95 4.94
CA MET A 54 12.25 12.16 4.13
C MET A 54 10.79 12.51 3.86
N THR A 55 10.43 13.79 3.94
CA THR A 55 9.24 14.32 3.28
C THR A 55 9.68 14.98 1.98
N LEU A 56 9.03 14.72 0.88
CA LEU A 56 9.46 15.14 -0.45
C LEU A 56 8.28 15.69 -1.25
N ASP A 57 8.43 16.92 -1.71
CA ASP A 57 7.49 17.52 -2.65
C ASP A 57 7.56 16.83 -4.02
N VAL A 58 6.43 16.67 -4.67
CA VAL A 58 6.33 16.14 -6.04
C VAL A 58 6.81 17.15 -7.07
N GLU A 59 6.39 18.42 -6.91
CA GLU A 59 6.67 19.49 -7.86
C GLU A 59 7.85 20.32 -7.39
N MET A 60 9.02 20.14 -8.00
CA MET A 60 10.22 20.92 -7.73
C MET A 60 10.88 21.38 -9.04
N PRO A 61 11.51 22.59 -9.06
CA PRO A 61 12.25 23.06 -10.23
C PRO A 61 13.45 22.17 -10.55
N GLY A 62 13.72 21.97 -11.83
CA GLY A 62 14.85 21.17 -12.33
C GLY A 62 14.57 19.68 -12.29
N MET A 63 14.77 19.04 -11.17
CA MET A 63 14.46 17.61 -10.95
C MET A 63 13.17 17.50 -10.12
N SER A 64 12.17 16.83 -10.67
CA SER A 64 10.92 16.57 -9.95
C SER A 64 11.13 15.65 -8.75
N GLY A 65 10.21 15.72 -7.74
CA GLY A 65 10.30 14.82 -6.59
C GLY A 65 10.15 13.34 -6.96
N ILE A 66 9.42 13.02 -8.04
CA ILE A 66 9.28 11.63 -8.52
C ILE A 66 10.60 11.13 -9.10
N GLU A 67 11.31 11.96 -9.89
CA GLU A 67 12.63 11.61 -10.42
C GLU A 67 13.65 11.43 -9.30
N TYR A 68 13.63 12.32 -8.30
CA TYR A 68 14.52 12.20 -7.15
C TYR A 68 14.16 10.99 -6.26
N LEU A 69 12.86 10.68 -6.11
CA LEU A 69 12.42 9.45 -5.44
C LEU A 69 12.99 8.21 -6.13
N ALA A 70 12.91 8.14 -7.46
CA ALA A 70 13.46 7.01 -8.21
C ALA A 70 14.97 6.88 -7.97
N GLU A 71 15.72 7.97 -8.04
CA GLU A 71 17.16 8.01 -7.78
C GLU A 71 17.51 7.53 -6.36
N ILE A 72 16.80 8.04 -5.33
CA ILE A 72 17.13 7.68 -3.94
C ILE A 72 16.75 6.23 -3.64
N MET A 73 15.69 5.72 -4.24
CA MET A 73 15.28 4.32 -4.08
C MET A 73 16.27 3.34 -4.74
N GLU A 74 16.96 3.76 -5.79
CA GLU A 74 17.99 2.96 -6.44
C GLU A 74 19.35 3.06 -5.70
N SER A 75 19.76 4.26 -5.31
CA SER A 75 21.11 4.52 -4.79
C SER A 75 21.24 4.34 -3.27
N LYS A 76 20.24 4.80 -2.52
CA LYS A 76 20.24 4.78 -1.05
C LYS A 76 18.81 4.69 -0.51
N PRO A 77 18.14 3.54 -0.67
CA PRO A 77 16.76 3.37 -0.29
C PRO A 77 16.48 3.81 1.15
N MET A 78 15.48 4.70 1.31
CA MET A 78 15.05 5.19 2.61
C MET A 78 13.55 5.48 2.60
N PRO A 79 12.88 5.53 3.78
CA PRO A 79 11.47 5.88 3.88
C PRO A 79 11.21 7.31 3.37
N VAL A 80 10.34 7.46 2.36
CA VAL A 80 9.92 8.73 1.77
C VAL A 80 8.41 8.88 1.86
N ILE A 81 7.93 10.03 2.34
CA ILE A 81 6.53 10.44 2.32
C ILE A 81 6.43 11.60 1.33
N MET A 82 5.64 11.41 0.28
CA MET A 82 5.44 12.46 -0.72
C MET A 82 4.41 13.49 -0.27
N PHE A 83 4.61 14.74 -0.67
CA PHE A 83 3.59 15.77 -0.66
C PHE A 83 3.19 16.14 -2.08
N SER A 84 1.88 16.20 -2.36
CA SER A 84 1.38 16.56 -3.69
C SER A 84 0.28 17.61 -3.61
N THR A 85 0.16 18.43 -4.66
CA THR A 85 -1.00 19.27 -4.83
C THR A 85 -2.24 18.42 -5.12
N ARG A 86 -3.38 18.73 -4.47
CA ARG A 86 -4.66 18.03 -4.70
C ARG A 86 -5.23 18.44 -6.06
N THR A 87 -4.84 17.75 -7.12
CA THR A 87 -5.54 17.82 -8.40
C THR A 87 -5.97 16.42 -8.81
N THR A 88 -7.09 16.30 -9.50
CA THR A 88 -7.53 15.04 -10.14
C THR A 88 -6.46 14.51 -11.09
N ASP A 89 -5.66 15.39 -11.66
CA ASP A 89 -4.54 15.08 -12.54
C ASP A 89 -3.33 14.47 -11.80
N GLY A 90 -3.20 14.72 -10.48
CA GLY A 90 -2.12 14.19 -9.64
C GLY A 90 -2.29 12.72 -9.19
N ALA A 91 -3.40 12.06 -9.54
CA ALA A 91 -3.61 10.66 -9.15
C ALA A 91 -2.56 9.72 -9.77
N GLY A 92 -2.20 9.95 -11.04
CA GLY A 92 -1.18 9.18 -11.74
C GLY A 92 0.21 9.33 -11.11
N GLU A 93 0.59 10.53 -10.74
CA GLU A 93 1.86 10.84 -10.07
C GLU A 93 1.91 10.22 -8.66
N THR A 94 0.80 10.30 -7.92
CA THR A 94 0.68 9.68 -6.60
C THR A 94 0.87 8.17 -6.69
N ILE A 95 0.21 7.51 -7.62
CA ILE A 95 0.36 6.06 -7.83
C ILE A 95 1.77 5.72 -8.30
N GLU A 96 2.38 6.53 -9.16
CA GLU A 96 3.77 6.33 -9.58
C GLU A 96 4.74 6.45 -8.40
N ALA A 97 4.59 7.46 -7.56
CA ALA A 97 5.42 7.61 -6.36
C ALA A 97 5.29 6.40 -5.42
N LEU A 98 4.06 5.94 -5.16
CA LEU A 98 3.82 4.74 -4.35
C LEU A 98 4.39 3.47 -5.00
N ARG A 99 4.30 3.36 -6.33
CA ARG A 99 4.91 2.26 -7.10
C ARG A 99 6.43 2.26 -6.99
N LEU A 100 7.05 3.44 -7.00
CA LEU A 100 8.50 3.61 -6.81
C LEU A 100 8.98 3.34 -5.38
N GLY A 101 8.08 3.18 -4.41
CA GLY A 101 8.41 2.81 -3.04
C GLY A 101 8.21 3.91 -2.01
N ALA A 102 7.55 5.02 -2.35
CA ALA A 102 7.07 5.96 -1.34
C ALA A 102 6.12 5.24 -0.36
N ILE A 103 6.24 5.54 0.93
CA ILE A 103 5.41 4.87 1.96
C ILE A 103 4.02 5.49 2.10
N ASP A 104 3.86 6.76 1.73
CA ASP A 104 2.56 7.43 1.66
C ASP A 104 2.68 8.68 0.76
N CYS A 105 1.53 9.15 0.26
CA CYS A 105 1.38 10.44 -0.41
C CYS A 105 0.31 11.25 0.33
N LEU A 106 0.69 12.43 0.79
CA LEU A 106 -0.20 13.32 1.52
C LEU A 106 -0.47 14.58 0.69
N PRO A 107 -1.69 15.12 0.77
CA PRO A 107 -1.96 16.41 0.14
C PRO A 107 -1.16 17.52 0.85
N LYS A 108 -0.63 18.48 0.09
CA LYS A 108 -0.01 19.68 0.66
C LYS A 108 -1.02 20.42 1.56
N PRO A 109 -0.63 20.78 2.79
CA PRO A 109 -1.52 21.48 3.70
C PRO A 109 -1.84 22.89 3.17
N ARG A 110 -3.11 23.27 3.26
CA ARG A 110 -3.52 24.65 2.94
C ARG A 110 -3.40 25.52 4.19
N VAL A 111 -2.66 26.61 4.09
CA VAL A 111 -2.46 27.57 5.21
C VAL A 111 -3.79 28.15 5.72
N ALA A 112 -4.78 28.29 4.83
CA ALA A 112 -6.09 28.84 5.15
C ALA A 112 -7.09 27.91 5.85
N ALA A 113 -6.73 26.63 6.08
CA ALA A 113 -7.62 25.62 6.70
C ALA A 113 -6.96 24.95 7.92
N PRO A 114 -6.96 25.57 9.11
CA PRO A 114 -6.25 25.04 10.28
C PRO A 114 -6.65 23.61 10.70
N ALA A 115 -7.93 23.26 10.57
CA ALA A 115 -8.41 21.91 10.90
C ALA A 115 -7.85 20.85 9.93
N GLU A 116 -7.80 21.15 8.63
CA GLU A 116 -7.20 20.29 7.61
C GLU A 116 -5.70 20.13 7.83
N LEU A 117 -5.01 21.22 8.12
CA LEU A 117 -3.59 21.22 8.46
C LEU A 117 -3.31 20.30 9.65
N ASN A 118 -4.05 20.42 10.74
CA ASN A 118 -3.87 19.59 11.94
C ASN A 118 -4.10 18.09 11.64
N ALA A 119 -5.08 17.76 10.82
CA ALA A 119 -5.35 16.38 10.41
C ALA A 119 -4.20 15.79 9.57
N ILE A 120 -3.68 16.56 8.61
CA ILE A 120 -2.53 16.15 7.77
C ILE A 120 -1.29 15.96 8.64
N ILE A 121 -1.00 16.88 9.56
CA ILE A 121 0.14 16.79 10.48
C ILE A 121 0.02 15.58 11.41
N ALA A 122 -1.16 15.32 11.97
CA ALA A 122 -1.38 14.15 12.81
C ALA A 122 -1.13 12.85 12.03
N LYS A 123 -1.61 12.76 10.78
CA LYS A 123 -1.35 11.64 9.89
C LYS A 123 0.14 11.52 9.58
N LEU A 124 0.79 12.63 9.20
CA LEU A 124 2.22 12.68 8.91
C LEU A 124 3.05 12.19 10.10
N GLY A 125 2.78 12.69 11.31
CA GLY A 125 3.49 12.27 12.52
C GLY A 125 3.35 10.78 12.82
N LYS A 126 2.15 10.22 12.63
CA LYS A 126 1.91 8.78 12.76
C LYS A 126 2.74 7.99 11.74
N ARG A 127 2.74 8.43 10.47
CA ARG A 127 3.50 7.78 9.40
C ARG A 127 5.02 7.86 9.61
N ILE A 128 5.54 9.01 10.01
CA ILE A 128 6.97 9.18 10.32
C ILE A 128 7.44 8.22 11.41
N LYS A 129 6.66 8.07 12.48
CA LYS A 129 7.01 7.16 13.58
C LYS A 129 7.00 5.69 13.16
N SER A 130 6.04 5.28 12.35
CA SER A 130 5.98 3.91 11.82
C SER A 130 7.08 3.66 10.78
N ALA A 131 7.39 4.65 9.94
CA ALA A 131 8.35 4.55 8.86
C ALA A 131 9.80 4.33 9.30
N ARG A 132 10.16 4.79 10.50
CA ARG A 132 11.56 4.70 11.01
C ARG A 132 12.16 3.30 10.89
N ASN A 133 11.37 2.28 11.12
CA ASN A 133 11.79 0.88 11.11
C ASN A 133 11.15 0.08 9.96
N ALA A 134 10.42 0.76 9.06
CA ALA A 134 9.79 0.08 7.94
C ALA A 134 10.84 -0.33 6.90
N PRO A 135 10.80 -1.56 6.39
CA PRO A 135 11.65 -1.95 5.28
C PRO A 135 11.27 -1.17 4.03
N VAL A 136 12.24 -0.53 3.40
CA VAL A 136 12.02 0.18 2.15
C VAL A 136 11.87 -0.85 1.03
N LYS A 137 10.77 -0.80 0.32
CA LYS A 137 10.44 -1.75 -0.76
C LYS A 137 10.82 -1.11 -2.10
N VAL A 138 11.92 -1.58 -2.67
CA VAL A 138 12.33 -1.16 -4.02
C VAL A 138 11.61 -2.02 -5.04
N PRO A 139 10.92 -1.44 -6.04
CA PRO A 139 10.26 -2.19 -7.08
C PRO A 139 11.26 -3.03 -7.88
N LYS A 140 10.96 -4.30 -8.08
CA LYS A 140 11.69 -5.14 -9.02
C LYS A 140 10.88 -5.30 -10.29
N VAL A 141 11.53 -5.20 -11.44
CA VAL A 141 10.90 -5.55 -12.72
C VAL A 141 10.77 -7.07 -12.75
N ALA A 142 9.55 -7.56 -12.61
CA ALA A 142 9.26 -8.98 -12.62
C ALA A 142 8.66 -9.39 -13.97
N SER A 143 9.05 -10.57 -14.47
CA SER A 143 8.41 -11.19 -15.64
C SER A 143 7.21 -12.01 -15.19
N ALA A 144 6.13 -11.99 -15.96
CA ALA A 144 4.97 -12.83 -15.74
C ALA A 144 5.35 -14.31 -15.73
N ALA A 145 4.77 -15.06 -14.76
CA ALA A 145 4.92 -16.50 -14.70
C ALA A 145 4.27 -17.20 -15.90
N ARG A 146 4.64 -18.45 -16.11
CA ARG A 146 3.94 -19.30 -17.10
C ARG A 146 2.49 -19.54 -16.67
N PRO A 147 1.56 -19.76 -17.63
CA PRO A 147 0.20 -20.16 -17.32
C PRO A 147 0.13 -21.30 -16.32
N ILE A 148 -0.85 -21.26 -15.42
CA ILE A 148 -1.04 -22.28 -14.37
C ILE A 148 -2.23 -23.20 -14.69
N ASP A 149 -2.20 -24.42 -14.19
CA ASP A 149 -3.40 -25.28 -14.09
C ASP A 149 -4.10 -24.98 -12.76
N TRP A 150 -5.01 -24.01 -12.80
CA TRP A 150 -5.68 -23.51 -11.61
C TRP A 150 -6.51 -24.60 -10.90
N ASN A 151 -6.37 -24.69 -9.59
CA ASN A 151 -7.00 -25.71 -8.76
C ASN A 151 -8.33 -25.30 -8.10
N GLY A 152 -8.92 -24.16 -8.52
CA GLY A 152 -10.20 -23.69 -8.00
C GLY A 152 -10.11 -22.78 -6.75
N ARG A 153 -8.91 -22.32 -6.34
CA ARG A 153 -8.76 -21.43 -5.18
C ARG A 153 -9.07 -19.98 -5.50
N LEU A 154 -9.70 -19.32 -4.54
CA LEU A 154 -9.94 -17.88 -4.53
C LEU A 154 -8.81 -17.16 -3.79
N LEU A 155 -8.24 -16.14 -4.40
CA LEU A 155 -7.25 -15.29 -3.76
C LEU A 155 -7.89 -13.97 -3.32
N VAL A 156 -7.62 -13.55 -2.09
CA VAL A 156 -7.97 -12.23 -1.58
C VAL A 156 -6.71 -11.53 -1.08
N VAL A 157 -6.59 -10.24 -1.36
CA VAL A 157 -5.39 -9.46 -1.03
C VAL A 157 -5.81 -8.19 -0.31
N GLY A 158 -5.12 -7.89 0.78
CA GLY A 158 -5.30 -6.67 1.54
C GLY A 158 -4.01 -5.88 1.70
N GLY A 159 -4.10 -4.56 1.60
CA GLY A 159 -2.95 -3.68 1.77
C GLY A 159 -3.31 -2.23 2.03
N ASP A 160 -2.30 -1.41 2.30
CA ASP A 160 -2.38 0.04 2.41
C ASP A 160 -1.45 0.73 1.39
N ALA A 161 -1.40 2.06 1.39
CA ALA A 161 -0.60 2.82 0.44
C ALA A 161 0.88 2.37 0.41
N SER A 162 1.47 2.01 1.57
CA SER A 162 2.86 1.57 1.68
C SER A 162 3.13 0.23 0.98
N SER A 163 2.10 -0.55 0.72
CA SER A 163 2.19 -1.84 0.05
C SER A 163 2.06 -1.78 -1.47
N THR A 164 1.85 -0.58 -2.05
CA THR A 164 1.62 -0.42 -3.50
C THR A 164 2.75 -1.02 -4.34
N ALA A 165 4.01 -0.71 -4.03
CA ALA A 165 5.16 -1.31 -4.72
C ALA A 165 5.16 -2.85 -4.64
N SER A 166 4.78 -3.41 -3.48
CA SER A 166 4.68 -4.87 -3.28
C SER A 166 3.55 -5.49 -4.08
N LEU A 167 2.42 -4.79 -4.26
CA LEU A 167 1.32 -5.24 -5.12
C LEU A 167 1.73 -5.25 -6.60
N PHE A 168 2.42 -4.21 -7.07
CA PHE A 168 2.97 -4.21 -8.43
C PHE A 168 3.95 -5.37 -8.64
N ASN A 169 4.81 -5.66 -7.67
CA ASN A 169 5.73 -6.79 -7.75
C ASN A 169 5.00 -8.15 -7.71
N LEU A 170 3.99 -8.32 -6.85
CA LEU A 170 3.17 -9.53 -6.79
C LEU A 170 2.45 -9.80 -8.11
N PHE A 171 1.68 -8.82 -8.58
CA PHE A 171 0.83 -8.99 -9.75
C PHE A 171 1.61 -8.94 -11.08
N GLY A 172 2.76 -8.28 -11.10
CA GLY A 172 3.69 -8.32 -12.25
C GLY A 172 4.21 -9.73 -12.58
N GLN A 173 4.21 -10.62 -11.59
CA GLN A 173 4.60 -12.02 -11.76
C GLN A 173 3.42 -12.95 -12.08
N PHE A 174 2.17 -12.45 -12.05
CA PHE A 174 1.00 -13.29 -12.30
C PHE A 174 0.83 -13.58 -13.78
N PRO A 175 0.51 -14.84 -14.16
CA PRO A 175 0.17 -15.18 -15.53
C PRO A 175 -1.22 -14.63 -15.92
N PRO A 176 -1.52 -14.53 -17.23
CA PRO A 176 -2.82 -14.04 -17.70
C PRO A 176 -4.01 -14.87 -17.23
N ASN A 177 -3.78 -16.14 -16.85
CA ASN A 177 -4.78 -17.04 -16.29
C ASN A 177 -4.58 -17.25 -14.77
N CYS A 178 -4.17 -16.21 -14.05
CA CYS A 178 -4.00 -16.24 -12.60
C CYS A 178 -5.28 -16.67 -11.85
N PRO A 179 -5.19 -17.08 -10.57
CA PRO A 179 -6.39 -17.30 -9.78
C PRO A 179 -7.22 -16.02 -9.71
N PRO A 180 -8.56 -16.11 -9.68
CA PRO A 180 -9.41 -14.96 -9.42
C PRO A 180 -8.96 -14.26 -8.15
N THR A 181 -8.72 -12.96 -8.22
CA THR A 181 -8.09 -12.20 -7.14
C THR A 181 -8.94 -10.99 -6.78
N ILE A 182 -9.32 -10.85 -5.51
CA ILE A 182 -10.09 -9.70 -5.01
C ILE A 182 -9.20 -8.89 -4.07
N VAL A 183 -9.14 -7.58 -4.27
CA VAL A 183 -8.19 -6.69 -3.58
C VAL A 183 -8.94 -5.60 -2.83
N VAL A 184 -8.63 -5.42 -1.57
CA VAL A 184 -8.91 -4.19 -0.81
C VAL A 184 -7.60 -3.48 -0.55
N GLN A 185 -7.44 -2.31 -1.13
CA GLN A 185 -6.27 -1.46 -0.98
C GLN A 185 -6.67 -0.13 -0.35
N HIS A 186 -6.18 0.17 0.86
CA HIS A 186 -6.44 1.45 1.52
C HIS A 186 -5.56 2.54 0.89
N LEU A 187 -6.13 3.25 -0.06
CA LEU A 187 -5.53 4.41 -0.72
C LEU A 187 -6.28 5.70 -0.34
N GLY A 188 -5.73 6.84 -0.71
CA GLY A 188 -6.46 8.10 -0.63
C GLY A 188 -7.65 8.15 -1.60
N PRO A 189 -8.62 9.04 -1.35
CA PRO A 189 -9.79 9.19 -2.24
C PRO A 189 -9.39 9.43 -3.70
N GLY A 190 -10.07 8.74 -4.64
CA GLY A 190 -9.86 8.90 -6.08
C GLY A 190 -8.61 8.21 -6.64
N LEU A 191 -7.87 7.43 -5.85
CA LEU A 191 -6.64 6.78 -6.30
C LEU A 191 -6.83 5.36 -6.82
N VAL A 192 -7.97 4.71 -6.54
CA VAL A 192 -8.18 3.31 -6.95
C VAL A 192 -8.27 3.17 -8.46
N GLU A 193 -8.95 4.09 -9.13
CA GLU A 193 -9.08 4.11 -10.57
C GLU A 193 -7.72 4.27 -11.25
N GLY A 194 -6.90 5.22 -10.80
CA GLY A 194 -5.52 5.39 -11.28
C GLY A 194 -4.63 4.18 -10.99
N MET A 195 -4.83 3.52 -9.83
CA MET A 195 -4.13 2.28 -9.49
C MET A 195 -4.49 1.14 -10.45
N VAL A 196 -5.77 0.97 -10.75
CA VAL A 196 -6.27 -0.05 -11.68
C VAL A 196 -5.75 0.19 -13.10
N GLU A 197 -5.79 1.42 -13.58
CA GLU A 197 -5.28 1.81 -14.89
C GLU A 197 -3.77 1.55 -15.00
N LYS A 198 -2.99 2.08 -14.05
CA LYS A 198 -1.54 1.94 -14.04
C LYS A 198 -1.11 0.48 -13.92
N LEU A 199 -1.72 -0.28 -13.01
CA LEU A 199 -1.41 -1.70 -12.84
C LEU A 199 -1.82 -2.49 -14.08
N GLY A 200 -3.02 -2.27 -14.62
CA GLY A 200 -3.53 -2.96 -15.79
C GLY A 200 -2.68 -2.78 -17.04
N SER A 201 -1.97 -1.63 -17.16
CA SER A 201 -1.03 -1.39 -18.25
C SER A 201 0.31 -2.15 -18.12
N GLN A 202 0.61 -2.74 -16.96
CA GLN A 202 1.92 -3.33 -16.65
C GLN A 202 1.88 -4.84 -16.35
N VAL A 203 0.68 -5.41 -16.14
CA VAL A 203 0.54 -6.82 -15.76
C VAL A 203 -0.21 -7.63 -16.82
N ALA A 204 -0.02 -8.94 -16.82
CA ALA A 204 -0.66 -9.83 -17.79
C ALA A 204 -2.16 -10.12 -17.49
N PRO A 205 -2.62 -10.21 -16.22
CA PRO A 205 -4.03 -10.38 -15.90
C PRO A 205 -4.87 -9.15 -16.25
N LYS A 206 -6.18 -9.36 -16.42
CA LYS A 206 -7.15 -8.26 -16.48
C LYS A 206 -7.29 -7.60 -15.09
N VAL A 207 -7.25 -6.28 -15.03
CA VAL A 207 -7.41 -5.51 -13.77
C VAL A 207 -8.61 -4.59 -13.91
N VAL A 208 -9.53 -4.64 -12.94
CA VAL A 208 -10.79 -3.87 -12.98
C VAL A 208 -11.19 -3.37 -11.60
N VAL A 209 -11.95 -2.27 -11.55
CA VAL A 209 -12.68 -1.87 -10.35
C VAL A 209 -13.92 -2.76 -10.23
N ALA A 210 -14.13 -3.33 -9.05
CA ALA A 210 -15.25 -4.22 -8.76
C ALA A 210 -16.59 -3.47 -8.76
N GLN A 211 -17.62 -4.11 -9.30
CA GLN A 211 -19.01 -3.63 -9.30
C GLN A 211 -19.92 -4.67 -8.64
N ASP A 212 -21.04 -4.22 -8.08
CA ASP A 212 -22.02 -5.13 -7.50
C ASP A 212 -22.57 -6.11 -8.54
N GLY A 213 -22.69 -7.38 -8.15
CA GLY A 213 -23.18 -8.44 -9.02
C GLY A 213 -22.19 -8.97 -10.06
N MET A 214 -20.95 -8.45 -10.10
CA MET A 214 -19.92 -8.96 -11.02
C MET A 214 -19.59 -10.42 -10.76
N VAL A 215 -19.52 -11.21 -11.85
CA VAL A 215 -19.07 -12.61 -11.80
C VAL A 215 -17.56 -12.66 -11.58
N ILE A 216 -17.12 -13.62 -10.79
CA ILE A 216 -15.72 -13.81 -10.45
C ILE A 216 -15.09 -14.78 -11.43
N GLU A 217 -14.13 -14.31 -12.24
CA GLU A 217 -13.50 -15.05 -13.32
C GLU A 217 -12.00 -15.24 -13.11
N GLN A 218 -11.47 -16.38 -13.53
CA GLN A 218 -10.03 -16.63 -13.59
C GLN A 218 -9.34 -15.60 -14.52
N GLY A 219 -8.12 -15.22 -14.18
CA GLY A 219 -7.35 -14.24 -14.96
C GLY A 219 -7.72 -12.78 -14.67
N THR A 220 -8.56 -12.53 -13.66
CA THR A 220 -9.02 -11.17 -13.33
C THR A 220 -8.70 -10.80 -11.89
N ILE A 221 -8.21 -9.58 -11.72
CA ILE A 221 -7.93 -8.92 -10.44
C ILE A 221 -8.96 -7.81 -10.24
N TYR A 222 -9.74 -7.89 -9.18
CA TYR A 222 -10.84 -6.99 -8.86
C TYR A 222 -10.45 -6.10 -7.68
N PHE A 223 -10.35 -4.80 -7.89
CA PHE A 223 -10.11 -3.83 -6.81
C PHE A 223 -11.42 -3.34 -6.22
N ALA A 224 -11.52 -3.29 -4.91
CA ALA A 224 -12.64 -2.67 -4.23
C ALA A 224 -12.72 -1.17 -4.57
N PRO A 225 -13.89 -0.64 -4.96
CA PRO A 225 -14.06 0.80 -5.11
C PRO A 225 -13.88 1.51 -3.77
N GLN A 226 -13.41 2.74 -3.81
CA GLN A 226 -13.41 3.63 -2.64
C GLN A 226 -14.82 4.14 -2.38
N GLY A 227 -15.15 4.44 -1.12
CA GLY A 227 -16.40 5.10 -0.76
C GLY A 227 -17.21 4.40 0.33
N ASP A 228 -18.52 4.33 0.15
CA ASP A 228 -19.49 3.95 1.20
C ASP A 228 -19.83 2.45 1.25
N HIS A 229 -19.05 1.61 0.60
CA HIS A 229 -19.33 0.18 0.51
C HIS A 229 -18.13 -0.68 0.90
N HIS A 230 -18.43 -1.84 1.46
CA HIS A 230 -17.49 -2.94 1.57
C HIS A 230 -17.62 -3.87 0.37
N LEU A 231 -16.49 -4.43 -0.10
CA LEU A 231 -16.50 -5.47 -1.12
C LEU A 231 -16.42 -6.84 -0.45
N VAL A 232 -17.32 -7.74 -0.83
CA VAL A 232 -17.35 -9.13 -0.36
C VAL A 232 -17.66 -10.09 -1.50
N VAL A 233 -17.43 -11.39 -1.27
CA VAL A 233 -17.87 -12.48 -2.13
C VAL A 233 -19.04 -13.20 -1.48
N ASP A 234 -20.11 -13.48 -2.24
CA ASP A 234 -21.35 -14.07 -1.69
C ASP A 234 -21.32 -15.61 -1.65
N ALA A 235 -20.69 -16.25 -2.64
CA ALA A 235 -20.53 -17.70 -2.71
C ALA A 235 -19.29 -18.08 -3.53
N TRP A 236 -18.87 -19.35 -3.47
CA TRP A 236 -17.77 -19.89 -4.25
C TRP A 236 -18.05 -21.37 -4.61
N PRO A 237 -17.71 -21.84 -5.84
CA PRO A 237 -16.98 -21.16 -6.93
C PRO A 237 -17.83 -20.33 -7.87
N SER A 238 -19.15 -20.40 -7.84
CA SER A 238 -20.07 -19.72 -8.78
C SER A 238 -20.68 -18.44 -8.20
N GLY A 239 -19.96 -17.78 -7.30
CA GLY A 239 -20.43 -16.56 -6.65
C GLY A 239 -20.17 -15.28 -7.43
N LYS A 240 -20.66 -14.20 -6.83
CA LYS A 240 -20.56 -12.84 -7.33
C LYS A 240 -19.93 -11.92 -6.29
N LEU A 241 -19.35 -10.85 -6.77
CA LEU A 241 -18.95 -9.73 -5.93
C LEU A 241 -20.19 -8.97 -5.44
N ARG A 242 -20.17 -8.52 -4.19
CA ARG A 242 -21.21 -7.70 -3.59
C ARG A 242 -20.62 -6.46 -2.95
N LEU A 243 -21.27 -5.34 -3.20
CA LEU A 243 -21.00 -4.08 -2.55
C LEU A 243 -22.01 -3.87 -1.42
N LEU A 244 -21.53 -3.83 -0.18
CA LEU A 244 -22.38 -3.72 1.02
C LEU A 244 -22.27 -2.35 1.65
N ALA A 245 -23.34 -1.58 1.66
CA ALA A 245 -23.45 -0.32 2.39
C ALA A 245 -23.63 -0.62 3.90
N ARG A 246 -22.52 -0.65 4.63
CA ARG A 246 -22.48 -0.90 6.08
C ARG A 246 -21.48 0.05 6.75
N ASP A 247 -21.57 0.17 8.06
CA ASP A 247 -20.66 0.96 8.86
C ASP A 247 -19.21 0.46 8.73
N PRO A 248 -18.21 1.36 8.87
CA PRO A 248 -16.81 0.98 8.84
C PRO A 248 -16.49 -0.14 9.85
N VAL A 249 -15.64 -1.08 9.45
CA VAL A 249 -15.12 -2.15 10.31
C VAL A 249 -13.69 -1.79 10.72
N ALA A 250 -13.42 -1.71 12.01
CA ALA A 250 -12.16 -1.21 12.56
C ALA A 250 -11.77 0.20 12.04
N GLY A 251 -12.77 1.03 11.73
CA GLY A 251 -12.59 2.37 11.18
C GLY A 251 -12.33 2.43 9.67
N GLU A 252 -12.29 1.29 8.98
CA GLU A 252 -11.96 1.21 7.55
C GLU A 252 -13.16 0.79 6.69
N ARG A 253 -13.28 1.41 5.52
CA ARG A 253 -14.27 1.10 4.48
C ARG A 253 -13.72 1.47 3.10
N PRO A 254 -13.53 0.47 2.18
CA PRO A 254 -13.77 -0.96 2.36
C PRO A 254 -12.86 -1.60 3.42
N SER A 255 -13.34 -2.67 4.11
CA SER A 255 -12.55 -3.39 5.11
C SER A 255 -11.93 -4.66 4.55
N ILE A 256 -10.64 -4.84 4.79
CA ILE A 256 -9.87 -6.05 4.48
C ILE A 256 -10.38 -7.22 5.32
N SER A 257 -10.62 -7.00 6.62
CA SER A 257 -11.11 -8.03 7.53
C SER A 257 -12.44 -8.61 7.06
N LEU A 258 -13.35 -7.75 6.58
CA LEU A 258 -14.65 -8.18 6.09
C LEU A 258 -14.55 -8.97 4.78
N LEU A 259 -13.69 -8.54 3.84
CA LEU A 259 -13.42 -9.29 2.61
C LEU A 259 -12.87 -10.68 2.93
N PHE A 260 -11.86 -10.77 3.81
CA PHE A 260 -11.21 -12.04 4.15
C PHE A 260 -12.17 -12.99 4.87
N ALA A 261 -12.99 -12.48 5.81
CA ALA A 261 -14.00 -13.27 6.49
C ALA A 261 -15.10 -13.77 5.52
N ALA A 262 -15.52 -12.94 4.56
CA ALA A 262 -16.46 -13.35 3.54
C ALA A 262 -15.88 -14.43 2.61
N ALA A 263 -14.63 -14.28 2.17
CA ALA A 263 -13.93 -15.30 1.39
C ALA A 263 -13.77 -16.62 2.16
N ALA A 264 -13.42 -16.54 3.45
CA ALA A 264 -13.34 -17.69 4.33
C ALA A 264 -14.67 -18.44 4.44
N LYS A 265 -15.77 -17.70 4.60
CA LYS A 265 -17.13 -18.25 4.66
C LYS A 265 -17.56 -18.88 3.33
N ALA A 266 -17.25 -18.22 2.20
CA ALA A 266 -17.68 -18.66 0.88
C ALA A 266 -16.87 -19.83 0.33
N ALA A 267 -15.53 -19.79 0.47
CA ALA A 267 -14.61 -20.73 -0.17
C ALA A 267 -13.94 -21.73 0.80
N GLY A 268 -14.04 -21.53 2.13
CA GLY A 268 -13.48 -22.44 3.12
C GLY A 268 -12.00 -22.70 2.88
N SER A 269 -11.61 -23.97 2.76
CA SER A 269 -10.22 -24.40 2.48
C SER A 269 -9.70 -24.00 1.09
N ASN A 270 -10.57 -23.54 0.20
CA ASN A 270 -10.20 -22.98 -1.10
C ASN A 270 -9.92 -21.48 -1.06
N ALA A 271 -10.03 -20.82 0.11
CA ALA A 271 -9.64 -19.44 0.26
C ALA A 271 -8.14 -19.29 0.54
N ALA A 272 -7.49 -18.33 -0.11
CA ALA A 272 -6.12 -17.93 0.18
C ALA A 272 -6.08 -16.39 0.36
N GLY A 273 -5.42 -15.92 1.41
CA GLY A 273 -5.28 -14.49 1.72
C GLY A 273 -3.84 -14.04 1.71
N VAL A 274 -3.58 -12.86 1.16
CA VAL A 274 -2.30 -12.15 1.27
C VAL A 274 -2.55 -10.82 1.96
N LEU A 275 -1.83 -10.56 3.04
CA LEU A 275 -1.95 -9.32 3.79
C LEU A 275 -0.63 -8.54 3.79
N PHE A 276 -0.68 -7.33 3.23
CA PHE A 276 0.40 -6.35 3.23
C PHE A 276 0.02 -5.18 4.12
N LEU A 277 0.33 -5.20 5.39
CA LEU A 277 0.06 -4.08 6.28
C LEU A 277 1.26 -3.73 7.14
N ASP A 278 1.54 -2.43 7.24
CA ASP A 278 2.55 -1.90 8.17
C ASP A 278 1.92 -1.16 9.36
N SER A 279 0.73 -0.56 9.21
CA SER A 279 0.20 0.38 10.20
C SER A 279 -1.28 0.27 10.55
N SER A 280 -2.08 -0.54 9.83
CA SER A 280 -3.50 -0.74 10.09
C SER A 280 -3.74 -2.04 10.88
N GLU A 281 -4.75 -2.04 11.77
CA GLU A 281 -5.23 -3.25 12.46
C GLU A 281 -6.24 -4.03 11.61
N ASP A 282 -6.70 -3.46 10.48
CA ASP A 282 -7.65 -4.14 9.59
C ASP A 282 -6.97 -5.31 8.84
N GLY A 283 -7.68 -6.40 8.70
CA GLY A 283 -7.20 -7.63 8.04
C GLY A 283 -6.87 -8.77 9.00
N GLY A 284 -6.38 -8.49 10.20
CA GLY A 284 -5.98 -9.53 11.18
C GLY A 284 -7.14 -10.44 11.58
N GLY A 285 -8.31 -9.86 11.86
CA GLY A 285 -9.52 -10.63 12.20
C GLY A 285 -9.98 -11.52 11.04
N GLY A 286 -9.90 -11.01 9.82
CA GLY A 286 -10.26 -11.75 8.61
C GLY A 286 -9.30 -12.90 8.31
N LEU A 287 -7.97 -12.71 8.49
CA LEU A 287 -7.00 -13.80 8.39
C LEU A 287 -7.27 -14.94 9.39
N LYS A 288 -7.57 -14.57 10.64
CA LYS A 288 -7.92 -15.56 11.66
C LYS A 288 -9.16 -16.37 11.26
N ALA A 289 -10.19 -15.71 10.73
CA ALA A 289 -11.38 -16.39 10.21
C ALA A 289 -11.04 -17.33 9.05
N MET A 290 -10.14 -16.92 8.15
CA MET A 290 -9.69 -17.72 7.01
C MET A 290 -8.94 -18.98 7.46
N LEU A 291 -8.00 -18.87 8.40
CA LEU A 291 -7.29 -20.02 8.97
C LEU A 291 -8.25 -20.96 9.70
N GLY A 292 -9.23 -20.41 10.46
CA GLY A 292 -10.26 -21.20 11.13
C GLY A 292 -11.18 -21.96 10.17
N ALA A 293 -11.33 -21.51 8.93
CA ALA A 293 -12.06 -22.18 7.86
C ALA A 293 -11.20 -23.20 7.07
N GLY A 294 -9.94 -23.40 7.47
CA GLY A 294 -9.00 -24.28 6.76
C GLY A 294 -8.34 -23.67 5.52
N GLY A 295 -8.51 -22.37 5.33
CA GLY A 295 -7.85 -21.63 4.25
C GLY A 295 -6.39 -21.30 4.56
N TYR A 296 -5.75 -20.56 3.65
CA TYR A 296 -4.34 -20.22 3.72
C TYR A 296 -4.13 -18.73 3.89
N ALA A 297 -3.13 -18.34 4.66
CA ALA A 297 -2.78 -16.95 4.89
C ALA A 297 -1.28 -16.71 4.68
N PHE A 298 -0.93 -15.71 3.89
CA PHE A 298 0.43 -15.27 3.59
C PHE A 298 0.63 -13.83 4.06
N ALA A 299 1.83 -13.55 4.54
CA ALA A 299 2.33 -12.18 4.70
C ALA A 299 3.81 -12.15 4.34
N PRO A 300 4.32 -11.05 3.74
CA PRO A 300 5.75 -10.89 3.54
C PRO A 300 6.49 -10.92 4.88
N ALA A 301 7.60 -11.65 4.93
CA ALA A 301 8.41 -11.77 6.15
C ALA A 301 9.02 -10.42 6.58
N GLU A 302 9.31 -9.56 5.60
CA GLU A 302 9.90 -8.23 5.78
C GLU A 302 8.87 -7.12 6.08
N SER A 303 7.59 -7.36 5.83
CA SER A 303 6.54 -6.44 6.31
C SER A 303 6.64 -6.43 7.81
N GLY A 304 6.66 -5.25 8.45
CA GLY A 304 6.70 -5.08 9.91
C GLY A 304 5.62 -5.86 10.69
N GLY A 305 5.19 -6.95 10.10
CA GLY A 305 4.24 -7.97 10.52
C GLY A 305 4.57 -8.68 11.82
N GLY A 306 5.43 -8.07 12.66
CA GLY A 306 5.62 -8.50 14.03
C GLY A 306 4.30 -8.73 14.76
N HIS A 307 3.29 -7.93 14.48
CA HIS A 307 1.95 -8.15 15.03
C HIS A 307 1.18 -9.31 14.36
N THR A 308 1.28 -9.48 13.04
CA THR A 308 0.55 -10.52 12.31
C THR A 308 1.24 -11.89 12.46
N LEU A 309 2.57 -11.92 12.39
CA LEU A 309 3.38 -13.11 12.57
C LEU A 309 3.43 -13.56 14.04
N SER A 310 3.57 -12.63 15.00
CA SER A 310 3.63 -12.94 16.43
C SER A 310 2.31 -13.46 16.99
N ARG A 311 1.18 -13.22 16.31
CA ARG A 311 -0.13 -13.75 16.70
C ARG A 311 -0.50 -15.07 16.03
N GLY A 312 0.40 -15.72 15.29
CA GLY A 312 0.13 -17.00 14.61
C GLY A 312 -0.93 -16.89 13.49
N MET A 313 -1.06 -15.70 12.88
CA MET A 313 -2.07 -15.40 11.86
C MET A 313 -1.61 -15.70 10.44
N VAL A 314 -0.47 -16.36 10.25
CA VAL A 314 0.10 -16.65 8.94
C VAL A 314 0.52 -18.09 8.87
N THR A 315 0.09 -18.79 7.82
CA THR A 315 0.44 -20.22 7.60
C THR A 315 1.92 -20.36 7.23
N GLN A 316 2.45 -19.40 6.46
CA GLN A 316 3.87 -19.36 6.06
C GLN A 316 4.33 -17.90 5.87
N PRO A 317 5.30 -17.42 6.63
CA PRO A 317 6.03 -16.20 6.26
C PRO A 317 6.88 -16.52 5.03
N VAL A 318 6.66 -15.76 3.95
CA VAL A 318 7.40 -15.94 2.70
C VAL A 318 8.19 -14.66 2.44
N PRO A 319 9.48 -14.73 2.04
CA PRO A 319 10.19 -13.55 1.55
C PRO A 319 9.36 -12.85 0.46
N ALA A 320 9.36 -11.52 0.43
CA ALA A 320 8.56 -10.75 -0.53
C ALA A 320 8.83 -11.18 -1.99
N ASP A 321 10.07 -11.53 -2.30
CA ASP A 321 10.48 -12.02 -3.63
C ASP A 321 9.90 -13.40 -3.98
N GLY A 322 9.59 -14.22 -2.98
CA GLY A 322 9.02 -15.57 -3.16
C GLY A 322 7.49 -15.62 -3.07
N LEU A 323 6.85 -14.49 -2.72
CA LEU A 323 5.41 -14.46 -2.41
C LEU A 323 4.55 -14.86 -3.61
N ALA A 324 4.84 -14.31 -4.80
CA ALA A 324 4.11 -14.66 -6.02
C ALA A 324 4.23 -16.15 -6.35
N ALA A 325 5.44 -16.68 -6.30
CA ALA A 325 5.69 -18.11 -6.55
C ALA A 325 4.98 -19.00 -5.53
N GLY A 326 4.98 -18.62 -4.24
CA GLY A 326 4.27 -19.35 -3.18
C GLY A 326 2.76 -19.36 -3.39
N VAL A 327 2.17 -18.22 -3.71
CA VAL A 327 0.73 -18.08 -3.98
C VAL A 327 0.34 -18.86 -5.24
N LEU A 328 1.08 -18.72 -6.34
CA LEU A 328 0.78 -19.42 -7.59
C LEU A 328 0.93 -20.93 -7.43
N LYS A 329 1.96 -21.40 -6.72
CA LYS A 329 2.12 -22.83 -6.39
C LYS A 329 0.94 -23.36 -5.57
N LEU A 330 0.45 -22.62 -4.58
CA LEU A 330 -0.73 -22.99 -3.81
C LEU A 330 -1.98 -23.08 -4.67
N CYS A 331 -2.12 -22.21 -5.67
CA CYS A 331 -3.30 -22.10 -6.54
C CYS A 331 -3.21 -22.98 -7.81
N SER A 332 -2.16 -23.77 -7.98
CA SER A 332 -1.97 -24.71 -9.09
C SER A 332 -2.22 -26.16 -8.64
N LYS A 333 -2.65 -27.01 -9.62
CA LYS A 333 -2.73 -28.49 -9.43
C LYS A 333 -1.35 -29.08 -9.43
#